data_153e275c5727ccf4bd6a00557c6a17a1
#
_entry.id   153e275c5727ccf4bd6a00557c6a17a1
#
_cell.length_a   1.000
_cell.length_b   1.000
_cell.length_c   1.000
_cell.angle_alpha   90.00
_cell.angle_beta   90.00
_cell.angle_gamma   90.00
#
_symmetry.space_group_name_H-M   'P 1'
#
loop_
_entity.id
_entity.type
_entity.pdbx_description
1 polymer ?
#
loop_
_entity_poly.entity_id
_entity_poly.type
_entity_poly.pdbx_seq_one_letter_code
_entity_poly.pdbx_strand_id
1 'polypeptide(L)'
;MRIISGEARGRTLYAPPGDQTRPTSDKIRGSLFNILNAYIEDAEVLDLFGGTGALALEALSRGAAHAVIADTSRTAIQAILRNAESVLKDECRVRAEILKMDYRSVISGLNGRRFDLVFLDPPYRMLDAYPDAIERLDRAGALKDGAVIVAERRFNAVISVPDAFEIYDTRTYGETAIDFVRRRV
;
A
#
# COMPACT_ATOMS: atom_id res chain seq x y z
N MET A 1 14.77 -3.15 8.23
CA MET A 1 13.32 -2.82 8.16
C MET A 1 12.55 -3.76 9.08
N ARG A 2 11.55 -3.29 9.80
CA ARG A 2 10.77 -4.07 10.78
C ARG A 2 9.35 -3.53 10.87
N ILE A 3 8.42 -4.34 11.40
CA ILE A 3 7.09 -3.88 11.81
C ILE A 3 7.22 -2.92 13.00
N ILE A 4 6.58 -1.77 12.92
CA ILE A 4 6.74 -0.68 13.88
C ILE A 4 5.80 -0.83 15.06
N SER A 5 4.55 -1.25 14.81
CA SER A 5 3.51 -1.33 15.84
C SER A 5 2.55 -2.50 15.60
N GLY A 6 1.63 -2.70 16.54
CA GLY A 6 0.62 -3.75 16.49
C GLY A 6 1.10 -5.11 16.99
N GLU A 7 0.38 -6.15 16.64
CA GLU A 7 0.58 -7.52 17.13
C GLU A 7 1.97 -8.10 16.80
N ALA A 8 2.51 -7.74 15.63
CA ALA A 8 3.83 -8.21 15.17
C ALA A 8 4.94 -7.18 15.38
N ARG A 9 4.77 -6.20 16.27
CA ARG A 9 5.78 -5.16 16.55
C ARG A 9 7.17 -5.75 16.75
N GLY A 10 8.16 -5.14 16.09
CA GLY A 10 9.57 -5.52 16.17
C GLY A 10 9.96 -6.68 15.24
N ARG A 11 9.00 -7.32 14.56
CA ARG A 11 9.28 -8.39 13.60
C ARG A 11 10.11 -7.85 12.44
N THR A 12 11.27 -8.44 12.20
CA THR A 12 12.13 -8.07 11.06
C THR A 12 11.52 -8.54 9.76
N LEU A 13 11.51 -7.66 8.76
CA LEU A 13 11.08 -7.96 7.40
C LEU A 13 12.31 -8.23 6.53
N TYR A 14 12.22 -9.29 5.75
CA TYR A 14 13.21 -9.63 4.74
C TYR A 14 13.10 -8.68 3.55
N ALA A 15 14.24 -8.19 3.08
CA ALA A 15 14.36 -7.46 1.81
C ALA A 15 15.41 -8.17 0.94
N PRO A 16 15.11 -8.43 -0.35
CA PRO A 16 16.06 -9.06 -1.25
C PRO A 16 17.34 -8.22 -1.39
N PRO A 17 18.52 -8.84 -1.49
CA PRO A 17 19.77 -8.11 -1.75
C PRO A 17 19.72 -7.49 -3.16
N GLY A 18 20.20 -6.25 -3.28
CA GLY A 18 20.25 -5.53 -4.57
C GLY A 18 18.95 -4.84 -4.96
N ASP A 19 17.92 -4.91 -4.13
CA ASP A 19 16.73 -4.11 -4.32
C ASP A 19 17.06 -2.65 -3.99
N GLN A 20 17.29 -1.85 -5.05
CA GLN A 20 17.55 -0.41 -4.95
C GLN A 20 16.25 0.38 -4.66
N THR A 21 15.15 -0.31 -4.40
CA THR A 21 14.00 0.33 -3.82
C THR A 21 14.43 0.82 -2.45
N ARG A 22 14.52 2.13 -2.30
CA ARG A 22 14.80 2.78 -1.02
C ARG A 22 13.62 2.43 -0.11
N PRO A 23 13.78 1.47 0.83
CA PRO A 23 12.63 1.10 1.65
C PRO A 23 12.20 2.35 2.41
N THR A 24 10.92 2.67 2.37
CA THR A 24 10.34 3.69 3.25
C THR A 24 10.87 3.43 4.65
N SER A 25 11.68 4.34 5.17
CA SER A 25 12.39 4.10 6.43
C SER A 25 11.39 3.79 7.54
N ASP A 26 11.81 3.03 8.55
CA ASP A 26 11.00 2.75 9.74
C ASP A 26 10.37 4.02 10.33
N LYS A 27 11.12 5.15 10.30
CA LYS A 27 10.66 6.45 10.78
C LYS A 27 9.52 7.02 9.91
N ILE A 28 9.66 6.98 8.58
CA ILE A 28 8.64 7.49 7.65
C ILE A 28 7.38 6.63 7.77
N ARG A 29 7.53 5.31 7.79
CA ARG A 29 6.42 4.38 7.95
C ARG A 29 5.70 4.56 9.29
N GLY A 30 6.43 4.76 10.38
CA GLY A 30 5.86 5.10 11.68
C GLY A 30 5.03 6.38 11.64
N SER A 31 5.54 7.44 11.01
CA SER A 31 4.84 8.72 10.84
C SER A 31 3.58 8.56 9.96
N LEU A 32 3.69 7.86 8.84
CA LEU A 32 2.57 7.56 7.94
C LEU A 32 1.43 6.87 8.70
N PHE A 33 1.74 5.80 9.42
CA PHE A 33 0.73 5.02 10.13
C PHE A 33 0.16 5.72 11.37
N ASN A 34 0.83 6.69 11.93
CA ASN A 34 0.25 7.57 12.94
C ASN A 34 -0.86 8.46 12.35
N ILE A 35 -0.67 8.94 11.11
CA ILE A 35 -1.70 9.70 10.38
C ILE A 35 -2.87 8.79 10.01
N LEU A 36 -2.58 7.57 9.57
CA LEU A 36 -3.59 6.60 9.13
C LEU A 36 -4.32 5.89 10.28
N ASN A 37 -3.97 6.14 11.53
CA ASN A 37 -4.43 5.36 12.68
C ASN A 37 -5.96 5.17 12.73
N ALA A 38 -6.73 6.21 12.37
CA ALA A 38 -8.19 6.16 12.37
C ALA A 38 -8.79 5.33 11.22
N TYR A 39 -7.99 4.92 10.25
CA TYR A 39 -8.42 4.19 9.04
C TYR A 39 -7.97 2.73 9.02
N ILE A 40 -7.35 2.23 10.09
CA ILE A 40 -6.69 0.91 10.11
C ILE A 40 -7.58 -0.18 10.68
N GLU A 41 -8.27 0.07 11.79
CA GLU A 41 -9.08 -0.94 12.50
C GLU A 41 -10.11 -1.54 11.54
N ASP A 42 -10.12 -2.87 11.41
CA ASP A 42 -10.98 -3.65 10.52
C ASP A 42 -10.93 -3.27 9.03
N ALA A 43 -9.88 -2.55 8.61
CA ALA A 43 -9.77 -2.07 7.23
C ALA A 43 -9.52 -3.21 6.23
N GLU A 44 -10.15 -3.09 5.06
CA GLU A 44 -9.77 -3.78 3.82
C GLU A 44 -8.68 -2.97 3.12
N VAL A 45 -7.51 -3.57 2.94
CA VAL A 45 -6.32 -2.90 2.40
C VAL A 45 -5.96 -3.43 1.02
N LEU A 46 -5.58 -2.55 0.11
CA LEU A 46 -5.05 -2.89 -1.20
C LEU A 46 -3.68 -2.25 -1.40
N ASP A 47 -2.66 -3.07 -1.63
CA ASP A 47 -1.31 -2.62 -1.98
C ASP A 47 -0.98 -3.08 -3.39
N LEU A 48 -0.96 -2.15 -4.34
CA LEU A 48 -0.80 -2.45 -5.77
C LEU A 48 0.66 -2.54 -6.23
N PHE A 49 1.61 -2.16 -5.36
CA PHE A 49 3.06 -2.18 -5.62
C PHE A 49 3.79 -2.65 -4.36
N GLY A 50 3.53 -3.88 -3.95
CA GLY A 50 3.83 -4.40 -2.62
C GLY A 50 5.30 -4.41 -2.22
N GLY A 51 6.24 -4.57 -3.17
CA GLY A 51 7.67 -4.61 -2.86
C GLY A 51 8.02 -5.72 -1.86
N THR A 52 8.29 -5.34 -0.61
CA THR A 52 8.51 -6.29 0.50
C THR A 52 7.25 -6.61 1.30
N GLY A 53 6.12 -5.95 0.98
CA GLY A 53 4.87 -6.04 1.71
C GLY A 53 4.82 -5.17 2.97
N ALA A 54 5.79 -4.30 3.18
CA ALA A 54 5.95 -3.59 4.45
C ALA A 54 4.76 -2.71 4.84
N LEU A 55 4.10 -2.04 3.88
CA LEU A 55 2.95 -1.17 4.15
C LEU A 55 1.72 -1.99 4.51
N ALA A 56 1.36 -2.97 3.69
CA ALA A 56 0.20 -3.82 3.95
C ALA A 56 0.37 -4.65 5.24
N LEU A 57 1.56 -5.20 5.48
CA LEU A 57 1.85 -5.98 6.69
C LEU A 57 1.87 -5.13 7.95
N GLU A 58 2.30 -3.87 7.88
CA GLU A 58 2.17 -2.91 8.98
C GLU A 58 0.69 -2.64 9.29
N ALA A 59 -0.15 -2.43 8.25
CA ALA A 59 -1.59 -2.25 8.41
C ALA A 59 -2.24 -3.46 9.10
N LEU A 60 -1.94 -4.68 8.62
CA LEU A 60 -2.43 -5.92 9.22
C LEU A 60 -1.98 -6.10 10.67
N SER A 61 -0.72 -5.78 10.97
CA SER A 61 -0.21 -5.81 12.35
C SER A 61 -0.92 -4.84 13.29
N ARG A 62 -1.46 -3.76 12.76
CA ARG A 62 -2.18 -2.71 13.51
C ARG A 62 -3.69 -2.93 13.57
N GLY A 63 -4.21 -4.02 13.04
CA GLY A 63 -5.63 -4.37 13.16
C GLY A 63 -6.45 -4.28 11.88
N ALA A 64 -5.84 -4.07 10.70
CA ALA A 64 -6.56 -4.23 9.45
C ALA A 64 -7.07 -5.67 9.31
N ALA A 65 -8.27 -5.84 8.77
CA ALA A 65 -8.90 -7.14 8.65
C ALA A 65 -8.23 -8.00 7.59
N HIS A 66 -8.00 -7.43 6.41
CA HIS A 66 -7.48 -8.17 5.27
C HIS A 66 -6.67 -7.25 4.34
N ALA A 67 -5.69 -7.83 3.63
CA ALA A 67 -4.93 -7.13 2.62
C ALA A 67 -4.79 -7.94 1.33
N VAL A 68 -4.99 -7.28 0.19
CA VAL A 68 -4.54 -7.74 -1.12
C VAL A 68 -3.22 -7.05 -1.42
N ILE A 69 -2.18 -7.84 -1.67
CA ILE A 69 -0.83 -7.33 -1.91
C ILE A 69 -0.36 -7.84 -3.27
N ALA A 70 -0.09 -6.93 -4.18
CA ALA A 70 0.31 -7.28 -5.53
C ALA A 70 1.68 -6.72 -5.91
N ASP A 71 2.40 -7.48 -6.71
CA ASP A 71 3.63 -7.03 -7.36
C ASP A 71 3.87 -7.83 -8.63
N THR A 72 4.57 -7.28 -9.60
CA THR A 72 4.94 -7.97 -10.84
C THR A 72 6.22 -8.78 -10.69
N SER A 73 7.10 -8.40 -9.77
CA SER A 73 8.40 -9.00 -9.54
C SER A 73 8.30 -10.32 -8.79
N ARG A 74 8.90 -11.37 -9.33
CA ARG A 74 8.98 -12.68 -8.64
C ARG A 74 9.73 -12.58 -7.30
N THR A 75 10.79 -11.78 -7.25
CA THR A 75 11.57 -11.58 -6.03
C THR A 75 10.79 -10.82 -4.97
N ALA A 76 10.00 -9.81 -5.37
CA ALA A 76 9.09 -9.11 -4.47
C ALA A 76 8.04 -10.07 -3.91
N ILE A 77 7.38 -10.87 -4.74
CA ILE A 77 6.39 -11.87 -4.29
C ILE A 77 6.98 -12.86 -3.29
N GLN A 78 8.20 -13.35 -3.52
CA GLN A 78 8.87 -14.24 -2.57
C GLN A 78 9.16 -13.54 -1.24
N ALA A 79 9.55 -12.26 -1.27
CA ALA A 79 9.76 -11.46 -0.07
C ALA A 79 8.43 -11.23 0.68
N ILE A 80 7.36 -10.86 -0.03
CA ILE A 80 6.03 -10.66 0.56
C ILE A 80 5.54 -11.95 1.23
N LEU A 81 5.61 -13.09 0.56
CA LEU A 81 5.21 -14.39 1.12
C LEU A 81 5.96 -14.70 2.41
N ARG A 82 7.30 -14.62 2.39
CA ARG A 82 8.13 -14.85 3.56
C ARG A 82 7.80 -13.91 4.72
N ASN A 83 7.60 -12.64 4.41
CA ASN A 83 7.27 -11.63 5.41
C ASN A 83 5.87 -11.82 5.97
N ALA A 84 4.88 -12.13 5.14
CA ALA A 84 3.52 -12.40 5.55
C ALA A 84 3.44 -13.61 6.49
N GLU A 85 4.10 -14.73 6.16
CA GLU A 85 4.20 -15.88 7.04
C GLU A 85 4.83 -15.54 8.39
N SER A 86 5.90 -14.73 8.38
CA SER A 86 6.57 -14.30 9.61
C SER A 86 5.71 -13.39 10.48
N VAL A 87 4.94 -12.49 9.87
CA VAL A 87 4.11 -11.49 10.57
C VAL A 87 2.79 -12.07 11.04
N LEU A 88 2.10 -12.82 10.17
CA LEU A 88 0.72 -13.28 10.38
C LEU A 88 0.63 -14.73 10.85
N LYS A 89 1.71 -15.51 10.75
CA LYS A 89 1.76 -16.92 11.15
C LYS A 89 0.61 -17.74 10.52
N ASP A 90 -0.21 -18.40 11.35
CA ASP A 90 -1.31 -19.26 10.92
C ASP A 90 -2.44 -18.47 10.21
N GLU A 91 -2.55 -17.17 10.44
CA GLU A 91 -3.56 -16.31 9.82
C GLU A 91 -3.15 -15.79 8.41
N CYS A 92 -1.93 -16.09 7.96
CA CYS A 92 -1.40 -15.55 6.71
C CYS A 92 -2.33 -15.80 5.52
N ARG A 93 -2.86 -17.01 5.37
CA ARG A 93 -3.74 -17.38 4.25
C ARG A 93 -5.14 -16.78 4.33
N VAL A 94 -5.55 -16.36 5.51
CA VAL A 94 -6.89 -15.80 5.75
C VAL A 94 -6.84 -14.27 5.61
N ARG A 95 -5.77 -13.63 6.10
CA ARG A 95 -5.68 -12.18 6.18
C ARG A 95 -4.88 -11.54 5.04
N ALA A 96 -4.10 -12.30 4.27
CA ALA A 96 -3.31 -11.76 3.16
C ALA A 96 -3.50 -12.56 1.88
N GLU A 97 -3.94 -11.90 0.83
CA GLU A 97 -3.98 -12.41 -0.53
C GLU A 97 -2.81 -11.80 -1.33
N ILE A 98 -1.90 -12.65 -1.83
CA ILE A 98 -0.67 -12.21 -2.49
C ILE A 98 -0.74 -12.58 -3.96
N LEU A 99 -0.67 -11.56 -4.84
CA LEU A 99 -0.90 -11.71 -6.27
C LEU A 99 0.34 -11.29 -7.08
N LYS A 100 0.86 -12.21 -7.90
CA LYS A 100 1.88 -11.86 -8.90
C LYS A 100 1.20 -11.34 -10.16
N MET A 101 0.78 -10.09 -10.13
CA MET A 101 0.04 -9.45 -11.21
C MET A 101 0.38 -7.96 -11.26
N ASP A 102 0.22 -7.35 -12.44
CA ASP A 102 0.25 -5.90 -12.56
C ASP A 102 -1.03 -5.27 -11.99
N TYR A 103 -0.93 -4.01 -11.59
CA TYR A 103 -2.02 -3.31 -10.91
C TYR A 103 -3.32 -3.23 -11.72
N ARG A 104 -3.25 -3.17 -13.07
CA ARG A 104 -4.44 -3.11 -13.94
C ARG A 104 -5.19 -4.44 -13.91
N SER A 105 -4.44 -5.53 -14.01
CA SER A 105 -5.00 -6.88 -13.91
C SER A 105 -5.60 -7.15 -12.54
N VAL A 106 -4.93 -6.71 -11.46
CA VAL A 106 -5.48 -6.79 -10.09
C VAL A 106 -6.81 -6.07 -10.01
N ILE A 107 -6.87 -4.79 -10.42
CA ILE A 107 -8.08 -3.98 -10.33
C ILE A 107 -9.21 -4.60 -11.15
N SER A 108 -8.93 -5.11 -12.35
CA SER A 108 -9.92 -5.78 -13.19
C SER A 108 -10.49 -7.06 -12.57
N GLY A 109 -9.71 -7.72 -11.70
CA GLY A 109 -10.08 -8.96 -11.02
C GLY A 109 -10.74 -8.78 -9.64
N LEU A 110 -11.01 -7.55 -9.18
CA LEU A 110 -11.51 -7.32 -7.82
C LEU A 110 -12.95 -7.82 -7.57
N ASN A 111 -13.74 -8.02 -8.62
CA ASN A 111 -15.07 -8.64 -8.55
C ASN A 111 -15.99 -8.04 -7.48
N GLY A 112 -16.06 -6.71 -7.39
CA GLY A 112 -16.91 -6.00 -6.46
C GLY A 112 -16.34 -5.84 -5.05
N ARG A 113 -15.10 -6.26 -4.80
CA ARG A 113 -14.41 -5.98 -3.53
C ARG A 113 -14.16 -4.48 -3.38
N ARG A 114 -14.29 -3.99 -2.16
CA ARG A 114 -14.13 -2.56 -1.83
C ARG A 114 -13.13 -2.40 -0.69
N PHE A 115 -12.32 -1.35 -0.77
CA PHE A 115 -11.19 -1.09 0.13
C PHE A 115 -11.37 0.23 0.88
N ASP A 116 -10.88 0.24 2.12
CA ASP A 116 -10.81 1.42 2.98
C ASP A 116 -9.49 2.17 2.75
N LEU A 117 -8.42 1.42 2.47
CA LEU A 117 -7.06 1.95 2.34
C LEU A 117 -6.37 1.35 1.12
N VAL A 118 -5.82 2.20 0.26
CA VAL A 118 -5.05 1.79 -0.92
C VAL A 118 -3.67 2.41 -0.88
N PHE A 119 -2.63 1.59 -1.09
CA PHE A 119 -1.25 2.04 -1.24
C PHE A 119 -0.84 2.03 -2.71
N LEU A 120 -0.24 3.13 -3.16
CA LEU A 120 0.33 3.32 -4.49
C LEU A 120 1.78 3.79 -4.35
N ASP A 121 2.73 2.90 -4.60
CA ASP A 121 4.17 3.18 -4.64
C ASP A 121 4.79 2.60 -5.92
N PRO A 122 4.35 3.07 -7.10
CA PRO A 122 4.89 2.59 -8.35
C PRO A 122 6.36 3.01 -8.52
N PRO A 123 7.15 2.28 -9.34
CA PRO A 123 8.48 2.70 -9.73
C PRO A 123 8.48 4.16 -10.22
N TYR A 124 9.47 4.96 -9.84
CA TYR A 124 9.55 6.41 -10.09
C TYR A 124 9.33 6.86 -11.54
N ARG A 125 9.51 5.96 -12.50
CA ARG A 125 9.26 6.23 -13.93
C ARG A 125 7.79 6.15 -14.33
N MET A 126 6.93 5.61 -13.46
CA MET A 126 5.54 5.30 -13.76
C MET A 126 4.59 6.34 -13.16
N LEU A 127 4.83 7.63 -13.40
CA LEU A 127 3.97 8.70 -12.86
C LEU A 127 2.52 8.60 -13.35
N ASP A 128 2.29 8.08 -14.55
CA ASP A 128 0.95 7.85 -15.11
C ASP A 128 0.19 6.72 -14.38
N ALA A 129 0.88 5.90 -13.58
CA ALA A 129 0.23 4.84 -12.83
C ALA A 129 -0.70 5.39 -11.73
N TYR A 130 -0.41 6.56 -11.17
CA TYR A 130 -1.25 7.15 -10.12
C TYR A 130 -2.66 7.50 -10.64
N PRO A 131 -2.81 8.37 -11.65
CA PRO A 131 -4.14 8.70 -12.18
C PRO A 131 -4.83 7.46 -12.80
N ASP A 132 -4.10 6.60 -13.53
CA ASP A 132 -4.68 5.40 -14.15
C ASP A 132 -5.22 4.41 -13.09
N ALA A 133 -4.48 4.16 -12.01
CA ALA A 133 -4.93 3.27 -10.94
C ALA A 133 -6.16 3.84 -10.22
N ILE A 134 -6.13 5.13 -9.87
CA ILE A 134 -7.24 5.80 -9.17
C ILE A 134 -8.52 5.77 -10.03
N GLU A 135 -8.41 6.10 -11.32
CA GLU A 135 -9.54 6.08 -12.23
C GLU A 135 -10.14 4.67 -12.41
N ARG A 136 -9.27 3.65 -12.49
CA ARG A 136 -9.71 2.25 -12.59
C ARG A 136 -10.38 1.76 -11.32
N LEU A 137 -9.85 2.10 -10.15
CA LEU A 137 -10.45 1.77 -8.85
C LEU A 137 -11.83 2.41 -8.71
N ASP A 138 -11.95 3.65 -9.15
CA ASP A 138 -13.21 4.38 -9.16
C ASP A 138 -14.26 3.74 -10.07
N ARG A 139 -13.90 3.47 -11.31
CA ARG A 139 -14.78 2.79 -12.29
C ARG A 139 -15.19 1.39 -11.84
N ALA A 140 -14.31 0.68 -11.16
CA ALA A 140 -14.60 -0.64 -10.60
C ALA A 140 -15.48 -0.60 -9.35
N GLY A 141 -15.77 0.60 -8.80
CA GLY A 141 -16.46 0.76 -7.52
C GLY A 141 -15.68 0.16 -6.34
N ALA A 142 -14.36 0.09 -6.46
CA ALA A 142 -13.48 -0.62 -5.51
C ALA A 142 -13.09 0.22 -4.28
N LEU A 143 -13.56 1.44 -4.17
CA LEU A 143 -13.30 2.33 -3.04
C LEU A 143 -14.57 2.43 -2.17
N LYS A 144 -14.40 2.23 -0.86
CA LYS A 144 -15.45 2.50 0.11
C LYS A 144 -15.66 4.03 0.29
N ASP A 145 -16.77 4.41 0.85
CA ASP A 145 -17.00 5.81 1.21
C ASP A 145 -15.99 6.22 2.29
N GLY A 146 -15.29 7.33 2.05
CA GLY A 146 -14.21 7.78 2.94
C GLY A 146 -12.87 7.04 2.76
N ALA A 147 -12.74 6.20 1.75
CA ALA A 147 -11.47 5.51 1.47
C ALA A 147 -10.32 6.50 1.28
N VAL A 148 -9.16 6.12 1.77
CA VAL A 148 -7.91 6.88 1.63
C VAL A 148 -6.96 6.15 0.69
N ILE A 149 -6.44 6.87 -0.29
CA ILE A 149 -5.36 6.41 -1.16
C ILE A 149 -4.09 7.12 -0.73
N VAL A 150 -3.06 6.35 -0.46
CA VAL A 150 -1.73 6.82 -0.08
C VAL A 150 -0.80 6.64 -1.26
N ALA A 151 -0.31 7.74 -1.82
CA ALA A 151 0.59 7.74 -2.97
C ALA A 151 2.00 8.19 -2.53
N GLU A 152 2.95 7.26 -2.54
CA GLU A 152 4.36 7.58 -2.28
C GLU A 152 5.04 7.98 -3.59
N ARG A 153 5.81 9.08 -3.58
CA ARG A 153 6.55 9.59 -4.74
C ARG A 153 7.84 10.28 -4.33
N ARG A 154 8.69 10.63 -5.29
CA ARG A 154 9.78 11.57 -5.04
C ARG A 154 9.22 12.96 -4.71
N PHE A 155 9.89 13.68 -3.80
CA PHE A 155 9.44 15.01 -3.35
C PHE A 155 9.30 16.02 -4.49
N ASN A 156 10.13 15.91 -5.52
CA ASN A 156 10.14 16.81 -6.69
C ASN A 156 9.28 16.32 -7.86
N ALA A 157 8.66 15.16 -7.77
CA ALA A 157 7.70 14.70 -8.76
C ALA A 157 6.32 15.31 -8.49
N VAL A 158 5.58 15.58 -9.54
CA VAL A 158 4.19 16.03 -9.46
C VAL A 158 3.33 14.89 -10.02
N ILE A 159 2.33 14.47 -9.25
CA ILE A 159 1.33 13.51 -9.72
C ILE A 159 0.02 14.24 -9.98
N SER A 160 -0.72 13.77 -10.97
CA SER A 160 -2.11 14.18 -11.20
C SER A 160 -3.06 13.16 -10.59
N VAL A 161 -4.24 13.62 -10.24
CA VAL A 161 -5.37 12.78 -9.83
C VAL A 161 -6.58 13.11 -10.69
N PRO A 162 -7.51 12.15 -10.94
CA PRO A 162 -8.74 12.43 -11.67
C PRO A 162 -9.57 13.51 -10.99
N ASP A 163 -10.38 14.25 -11.77
CA ASP A 163 -11.16 15.40 -11.29
C ASP A 163 -12.10 15.10 -10.10
N ALA A 164 -12.58 13.86 -10.02
CA ALA A 164 -13.40 13.38 -8.91
C ALA A 164 -12.61 13.21 -7.58
N PHE A 165 -11.30 13.38 -7.61
CA PHE A 165 -10.41 13.18 -6.46
C PHE A 165 -9.64 14.46 -6.12
N GLU A 166 -9.11 14.52 -4.92
CA GLU A 166 -8.22 15.58 -4.46
C GLU A 166 -7.08 15.02 -3.63
N ILE A 167 -5.91 15.64 -3.73
CA ILE A 167 -4.84 15.49 -2.75
C ILE A 167 -5.17 16.42 -1.59
N TYR A 168 -5.59 15.88 -0.45
CA TYR A 168 -6.03 16.70 0.68
C TYR A 168 -4.93 16.96 1.72
N ASP A 169 -3.85 16.17 1.68
CA ASP A 169 -2.66 16.38 2.52
C ASP A 169 -1.42 15.83 1.80
N THR A 170 -0.27 16.45 2.05
CA THR A 170 1.03 15.99 1.55
C THR A 170 2.07 16.08 2.66
N ARG A 171 2.80 15.01 2.88
CA ARG A 171 3.91 14.97 3.84
C ARG A 171 5.23 14.70 3.13
N THR A 172 6.24 15.50 3.41
CA THR A 172 7.57 15.37 2.80
C THR A 172 8.60 14.92 3.82
N TYR A 173 9.36 13.90 3.47
CA TYR A 173 10.40 13.30 4.30
C TYR A 173 11.68 13.13 3.46
N GLY A 174 12.55 14.14 3.49
CA GLY A 174 13.75 14.15 2.66
C GLY A 174 13.40 14.11 1.16
N GLU A 175 13.77 13.03 0.48
CA GLU A 175 13.50 12.86 -0.95
C GLU A 175 12.16 12.15 -1.25
N THR A 176 11.40 11.78 -0.23
CA THR A 176 10.10 11.13 -0.36
C THR A 176 8.98 12.10 -0.02
N ALA A 177 7.94 12.12 -0.82
CA ALA A 177 6.66 12.76 -0.50
C ALA A 177 5.55 11.69 -0.49
N ILE A 178 4.63 11.86 0.42
CA ILE A 178 3.44 11.02 0.55
C ILE A 178 2.23 11.91 0.41
N ASP A 179 1.44 11.66 -0.63
CA ASP A 179 0.19 12.34 -0.88
C ASP A 179 -0.97 11.48 -0.38
N PHE A 180 -1.89 12.11 0.33
CA PHE A 180 -3.14 11.50 0.77
C PHE A 180 -4.25 11.96 -0.14
N VAL A 181 -4.86 11.01 -0.84
CA VAL A 181 -5.87 11.26 -1.87
C VAL A 181 -7.21 10.69 -1.43
N ARG A 182 -8.27 11.44 -1.68
CA ARG A 182 -9.65 10.99 -1.44
C ARG A 182 -10.56 11.46 -2.56
N ARG A 183 -11.77 10.86 -2.64
CA ARG A 183 -12.83 11.39 -3.49
C ARG A 183 -13.29 12.75 -2.97
N ARG A 184 -13.53 13.71 -3.85
CA ARG A 184 -14.16 14.99 -3.49
C ARG A 184 -15.58 14.75 -2.96
N VAL A 185 -15.94 15.49 -1.91
CA VAL A 185 -17.28 15.49 -1.31
C VAL A 185 -18.21 16.39 -2.11
#